data_6749d842f77aa936514896e21ed39765
#
_entry.id   6749d842f77aa936514896e21ed39765
#
_cell.length_a   1.000
_cell.length_b   1.000
_cell.length_c   1.000
_cell.angle_alpha   90.00
_cell.angle_beta   90.00
_cell.angle_gamma   90.00
#
_symmetry.space_group_name_H-M   'P 1'
#
loop_
_entity.id
_entity.type
_entity.pdbx_description
1 polymer ?
#
loop_
_entity_poly.entity_id
_entity_poly.type
_entity_poly.pdbx_seq_one_letter_code
_entity_poly.pdbx_strand_id
1 'polypeptide(L)'
;AGLFDDIDVNSNKLGATVAKRNAKLVKLIEGVADMNLGNYKESSIDAFGDAYEYLMGMYASNAGKSGGEFFTPQEVSELLTRIAVVGKTEVNKVYDPACGSGSLLLKAAKILGKENVRQGFYGQEINLTTYNLCRINMFLHDIDYDKFDIAHEDTLISPQHWDDEPFEVIVSNPPYSIK
;
A
#
# COMPACT_ATOMS: atom_id res chain seq x y z
N ALA A 1 6.26 6.04 -12.74
CA ALA A 1 7.63 5.56 -13.01
C ALA A 1 8.28 5.16 -11.70
N GLY A 2 9.27 4.25 -11.70
CA GLY A 2 10.06 3.91 -10.51
C GLY A 2 9.53 2.80 -9.62
N LEU A 3 8.40 2.17 -9.94
CA LEU A 3 7.78 1.13 -9.12
C LEU A 3 8.68 -0.10 -8.88
N PHE A 4 9.59 -0.38 -9.79
CA PHE A 4 10.51 -1.53 -9.74
C PHE A 4 11.98 -1.14 -9.61
N ASP A 5 12.28 0.13 -9.28
CA ASP A 5 13.66 0.64 -9.25
C ASP A 5 14.49 0.03 -8.10
N ASP A 6 13.86 -0.48 -7.06
CA ASP A 6 14.49 -1.17 -5.95
C ASP A 6 14.73 -2.69 -6.20
N ILE A 7 14.30 -3.22 -7.35
CA ILE A 7 14.57 -4.62 -7.74
C ILE A 7 15.95 -4.74 -8.34
N ASP A 8 16.95 -5.07 -7.52
CA ASP A 8 18.31 -5.33 -7.98
C ASP A 8 18.51 -6.82 -8.31
N VAL A 9 18.40 -7.13 -9.62
CA VAL A 9 18.63 -8.50 -10.14
C VAL A 9 20.10 -8.96 -10.00
N ASN A 10 21.01 -8.02 -9.75
CA ASN A 10 22.45 -8.30 -9.56
C ASN A 10 22.83 -8.46 -8.08
N SER A 11 21.88 -8.28 -7.17
CA SER A 11 22.12 -8.35 -5.72
C SER A 11 22.78 -9.66 -5.29
N ASN A 12 23.81 -9.56 -4.47
CA ASN A 12 24.46 -10.72 -3.85
C ASN A 12 23.52 -11.48 -2.90
N LYS A 13 22.41 -10.88 -2.44
CA LYS A 13 21.37 -11.55 -1.66
C LYS A 13 20.64 -12.64 -2.47
N LEU A 14 20.61 -12.53 -3.79
CA LEU A 14 20.10 -13.56 -4.68
C LEU A 14 21.08 -14.72 -4.83
N GLY A 15 22.38 -14.47 -4.75
CA GLY A 15 23.44 -15.47 -4.86
C GLY A 15 24.79 -14.86 -5.15
N ALA A 16 25.86 -15.48 -4.65
CA ALA A 16 27.23 -14.99 -4.80
C ALA A 16 27.77 -15.05 -6.25
N THR A 17 27.15 -15.81 -7.12
CA THR A 17 27.56 -15.95 -8.54
C THR A 17 26.39 -15.66 -9.46
N VAL A 18 26.68 -15.24 -10.69
CA VAL A 18 25.66 -15.02 -11.74
C VAL A 18 24.78 -16.25 -11.93
N ALA A 19 25.38 -17.44 -11.98
CA ALA A 19 24.61 -18.69 -12.14
C ALA A 19 23.62 -18.93 -10.99
N LYS A 20 24.03 -18.66 -9.74
CA LYS A 20 23.12 -18.81 -8.57
C LYS A 20 22.01 -17.75 -8.57
N ARG A 21 22.32 -16.51 -8.96
CA ARG A 21 21.32 -15.45 -9.10
C ARG A 21 20.29 -15.81 -10.17
N ASN A 22 20.77 -16.20 -11.35
CA ASN A 22 19.89 -16.60 -12.46
C ASN A 22 19.00 -17.80 -12.08
N ALA A 23 19.53 -18.82 -11.40
CA ALA A 23 18.74 -19.95 -10.97
C ALA A 23 17.60 -19.57 -10.01
N LYS A 24 17.82 -18.58 -9.12
CA LYS A 24 16.74 -18.05 -8.25
C LYS A 24 15.72 -17.23 -9.02
N LEU A 25 16.18 -16.37 -9.96
CA LEU A 25 15.30 -15.55 -10.78
C LEU A 25 14.43 -16.41 -11.69
N VAL A 26 15.01 -17.46 -12.31
CA VAL A 26 14.26 -18.42 -13.13
C VAL A 26 13.17 -19.09 -12.29
N LYS A 27 13.49 -19.61 -11.10
CA LYS A 27 12.48 -20.21 -10.22
C LYS A 27 11.36 -19.23 -9.84
N LEU A 28 11.70 -17.96 -9.60
CA LEU A 28 10.70 -16.94 -9.31
C LEU A 28 9.80 -16.69 -10.51
N ILE A 29 10.39 -16.51 -11.69
CA ILE A 29 9.64 -16.26 -12.94
C ILE A 29 8.75 -17.46 -13.29
N GLU A 30 9.28 -18.68 -13.22
CA GLU A 30 8.52 -19.90 -13.44
C GLU A 30 7.36 -20.01 -12.42
N GLY A 31 7.62 -19.79 -11.14
CA GLY A 31 6.59 -19.81 -10.11
C GLY A 31 5.48 -18.79 -10.36
N VAL A 32 5.82 -17.58 -10.79
CA VAL A 32 4.82 -16.56 -11.15
C VAL A 32 4.07 -16.96 -12.44
N ALA A 33 4.78 -17.49 -13.44
CA ALA A 33 4.16 -17.94 -14.71
C ALA A 33 3.18 -19.11 -14.52
N ASP A 34 3.47 -20.01 -13.57
CA ASP A 34 2.63 -21.15 -13.24
C ASP A 34 1.42 -20.77 -12.36
N MET A 35 1.38 -19.56 -11.81
CA MET A 35 0.24 -19.09 -11.02
C MET A 35 -1.00 -18.95 -11.92
N ASN A 36 -2.04 -19.71 -11.60
CA ASN A 36 -3.35 -19.49 -12.22
C ASN A 36 -4.06 -18.32 -11.54
N LEU A 37 -3.82 -17.10 -12.02
CA LEU A 37 -4.45 -15.90 -11.52
C LEU A 37 -5.86 -15.66 -12.06
N GLY A 38 -6.42 -16.66 -12.77
CA GLY A 38 -7.74 -16.57 -13.39
C GLY A 38 -7.75 -15.69 -14.64
N ASN A 39 -8.95 -15.44 -15.15
CA ASN A 39 -9.13 -14.53 -16.28
C ASN A 39 -9.42 -13.13 -15.72
N TYR A 40 -8.56 -12.15 -16.01
CA TYR A 40 -8.71 -10.76 -15.58
C TYR A 40 -10.10 -10.15 -15.88
N LYS A 41 -10.80 -10.64 -16.88
CA LYS A 41 -12.16 -10.22 -17.24
C LYS A 41 -13.24 -10.84 -16.37
N GLU A 42 -12.95 -11.94 -15.70
CA GLU A 42 -13.92 -12.73 -14.90
C GLU A 42 -13.65 -12.62 -13.40
N SER A 43 -12.43 -12.30 -13.01
CA SER A 43 -12.06 -12.07 -11.61
C SER A 43 -12.22 -10.59 -11.29
N SER A 44 -12.97 -10.28 -10.24
CA SER A 44 -13.04 -8.90 -9.75
C SER A 44 -11.62 -8.46 -9.33
N ILE A 45 -11.26 -7.22 -9.63
CA ILE A 45 -10.00 -6.61 -9.17
C ILE A 45 -9.85 -6.72 -7.66
N ASP A 46 -10.95 -6.66 -6.91
CA ASP A 46 -11.00 -6.88 -5.46
C ASP A 46 -10.36 -8.20 -5.03
N ALA A 47 -10.50 -9.29 -5.80
CA ALA A 47 -9.89 -10.57 -5.45
C ALA A 47 -8.36 -10.53 -5.47
N PHE A 48 -7.75 -9.75 -6.37
CA PHE A 48 -6.29 -9.55 -6.40
C PHE A 48 -5.83 -8.66 -5.26
N GLY A 49 -6.58 -7.60 -4.96
CA GLY A 49 -6.32 -6.74 -3.83
C GLY A 49 -6.39 -7.49 -2.49
N ASP A 50 -7.45 -8.25 -2.28
CA ASP A 50 -7.62 -9.08 -1.07
C ASP A 50 -6.51 -10.14 -0.93
N ALA A 51 -6.11 -10.80 -2.04
CA ALA A 51 -5.00 -11.75 -2.04
C ALA A 51 -3.67 -11.07 -1.70
N TYR A 52 -3.43 -9.87 -2.22
CA TYR A 52 -2.25 -9.08 -1.91
C TYR A 52 -2.21 -8.67 -0.44
N GLU A 53 -3.32 -8.15 0.12
CA GLU A 53 -3.43 -7.82 1.53
C GLU A 53 -3.22 -9.04 2.44
N TYR A 54 -3.74 -10.21 2.05
CA TYR A 54 -3.48 -11.46 2.76
C TYR A 54 -1.98 -11.80 2.79
N LEU A 55 -1.29 -11.71 1.64
CA LEU A 55 0.16 -11.95 1.56
C LEU A 55 0.94 -10.94 2.40
N MET A 56 0.55 -9.67 2.41
CA MET A 56 1.16 -8.64 3.25
C MET A 56 0.97 -8.94 4.73
N GLY A 57 -0.21 -9.39 5.16
CA GLY A 57 -0.47 -9.82 6.52
C GLY A 57 0.40 -11.01 6.94
N MET A 58 0.55 -12.01 6.07
CA MET A 58 1.45 -13.15 6.30
C MET A 58 2.92 -12.71 6.38
N TYR A 59 3.35 -11.80 5.52
CA TYR A 59 4.71 -11.27 5.54
C TYR A 59 4.98 -10.50 6.84
N ALA A 60 4.06 -9.63 7.24
CA ALA A 60 4.15 -8.88 8.49
C ALA A 60 4.23 -9.79 9.72
N SER A 61 3.42 -10.86 9.76
CA SER A 61 3.43 -11.85 10.84
C SER A 61 4.75 -12.62 10.93
N ASN A 62 5.39 -12.92 9.79
CA ASN A 62 6.66 -13.63 9.73
C ASN A 62 7.89 -12.72 9.93
N ALA A 63 7.77 -11.43 9.66
CA ALA A 63 8.85 -10.44 9.82
C ALA A 63 9.09 -10.01 11.28
N GLY A 64 8.30 -10.50 12.23
CA GLY A 64 8.42 -10.19 13.64
C GLY A 64 8.14 -8.72 13.96
N LYS A 65 9.01 -8.09 14.80
CA LYS A 65 8.80 -6.69 15.22
C LYS A 65 8.76 -5.69 14.06
N SER A 66 9.47 -5.96 12.97
CA SER A 66 9.48 -5.09 11.77
C SER A 66 8.20 -5.19 10.93
N GLY A 67 7.47 -6.29 11.05
CA GLY A 67 6.24 -6.49 10.26
C GLY A 67 5.09 -5.59 10.67
N GLY A 68 5.01 -5.20 11.95
CA GLY A 68 3.99 -4.29 12.47
C GLY A 68 4.20 -2.82 12.11
N GLU A 69 5.36 -2.46 11.55
CA GLU A 69 5.69 -1.06 11.23
C GLU A 69 5.03 -0.58 9.93
N PHE A 70 4.60 -1.49 9.05
CA PHE A 70 4.05 -1.13 7.74
C PHE A 70 2.70 -1.78 7.42
N PHE A 71 2.15 -2.55 8.33
CA PHE A 71 0.85 -3.21 8.14
C PHE A 71 -0.06 -3.01 9.36
N THR A 72 -1.21 -2.39 9.12
CA THR A 72 -2.26 -2.26 10.13
C THR A 72 -3.27 -3.40 9.96
N PRO A 73 -3.61 -4.16 11.02
CA PRO A 73 -4.61 -5.21 10.94
C PRO A 73 -5.95 -4.68 10.38
N GLN A 74 -6.62 -5.50 9.57
CA GLN A 74 -7.83 -5.11 8.84
C GLN A 74 -8.95 -4.60 9.76
N GLU A 75 -9.14 -5.26 10.91
CA GLU A 75 -10.16 -4.90 11.89
C GLU A 75 -9.89 -3.54 12.53
N VAL A 76 -8.61 -3.23 12.78
CA VAL A 76 -8.19 -1.93 13.32
C VAL A 76 -8.37 -0.85 12.28
N SER A 77 -7.95 -1.11 11.03
CA SER A 77 -8.14 -0.19 9.91
C SER A 77 -9.62 0.13 9.69
N GLU A 78 -10.48 -0.89 9.77
CA GLU A 78 -11.92 -0.72 9.63
C GLU A 78 -12.50 0.14 10.76
N LEU A 79 -12.15 -0.15 12.02
CA LEU A 79 -12.63 0.60 13.16
C LEU A 79 -12.23 2.08 13.08
N LEU A 80 -10.95 2.36 12.85
CA LEU A 80 -10.43 3.73 12.75
C LEU A 80 -11.12 4.50 11.63
N THR A 81 -11.25 3.88 10.46
CA THR A 81 -11.89 4.52 9.31
C THR A 81 -13.36 4.78 9.55
N ARG A 82 -14.11 3.81 10.10
CA ARG A 82 -15.54 4.02 10.41
C ARG A 82 -15.78 5.15 11.41
N ILE A 83 -14.88 5.31 12.38
CA ILE A 83 -14.93 6.45 13.32
C ILE A 83 -14.69 7.76 12.58
N ALA A 84 -13.66 7.81 11.72
CA ALA A 84 -13.29 9.03 11.01
C ALA A 84 -14.34 9.51 9.99
N VAL A 85 -15.14 8.59 9.43
CA VAL A 85 -16.17 8.90 8.42
C VAL A 85 -17.60 8.90 8.97
N VAL A 86 -17.79 8.85 10.28
CA VAL A 86 -19.12 8.87 10.89
C VAL A 86 -19.96 10.04 10.38
N GLY A 87 -21.15 9.75 9.85
CA GLY A 87 -22.08 10.74 9.31
C GLY A 87 -21.68 11.34 7.96
N LYS A 88 -20.61 10.85 7.34
CA LYS A 88 -20.17 11.27 6.01
C LYS A 88 -20.58 10.23 4.96
N THR A 89 -21.13 10.69 3.85
CA THR A 89 -21.43 9.87 2.67
C THR A 89 -20.50 10.19 1.49
N GLU A 90 -19.88 11.36 1.53
CA GLU A 90 -18.95 11.88 0.54
C GLU A 90 -17.93 12.76 1.26
N VAL A 91 -16.69 12.78 0.77
CA VAL A 91 -15.62 13.63 1.30
C VAL A 91 -14.78 14.21 0.15
N ASN A 92 -14.05 15.29 0.43
CA ASN A 92 -13.14 15.85 -0.55
C ASN A 92 -11.91 14.95 -0.75
N LYS A 93 -11.16 14.71 0.30
CA LYS A 93 -9.89 13.97 0.31
C LYS A 93 -9.78 13.12 1.58
N VAL A 94 -9.08 11.99 1.47
CA VAL A 94 -8.65 11.18 2.61
C VAL A 94 -7.13 11.21 2.69
N TYR A 95 -6.56 11.44 3.87
CA TYR A 95 -5.12 11.53 4.07
C TYR A 95 -4.64 10.60 5.19
N ASP A 96 -3.50 9.94 4.94
CA ASP A 96 -2.72 9.22 5.94
C ASP A 96 -1.26 9.70 5.94
N PRO A 97 -0.83 10.45 6.96
CA PRO A 97 0.53 10.99 7.05
C PRO A 97 1.62 9.93 7.32
N ALA A 98 1.27 8.69 7.60
CA ALA A 98 2.18 7.55 7.81
C ALA A 98 1.54 6.30 7.20
N CYS A 99 1.30 6.35 5.88
CA CYS A 99 0.34 5.47 5.24
C CYS A 99 0.77 3.99 5.16
N GLY A 100 2.04 3.69 5.40
CA GLY A 100 2.52 2.32 5.32
C GLY A 100 2.20 1.71 3.96
N SER A 101 1.59 0.54 3.94
CA SER A 101 1.11 -0.14 2.72
C SER A 101 -0.23 0.39 2.19
N GLY A 102 -0.82 1.42 2.80
CA GLY A 102 -2.07 2.04 2.37
C GLY A 102 -3.35 1.42 2.93
N SER A 103 -3.27 0.53 3.90
CA SER A 103 -4.42 -0.22 4.42
C SER A 103 -5.56 0.69 4.92
N LEU A 104 -5.25 1.82 5.58
CA LEU A 104 -6.26 2.77 6.06
C LEU A 104 -6.93 3.52 4.91
N LEU A 105 -6.15 3.93 3.90
CA LEU A 105 -6.68 4.60 2.70
C LEU A 105 -7.61 3.68 1.91
N LEU A 106 -7.21 2.42 1.71
CA LEU A 106 -8.01 1.40 1.03
C LEU A 106 -9.27 1.06 1.80
N LYS A 107 -9.19 1.03 3.13
CA LYS A 107 -10.37 0.82 3.96
C LYS A 107 -11.35 2.00 3.84
N ALA A 108 -10.85 3.23 3.73
CA ALA A 108 -11.68 4.40 3.46
C ALA A 108 -12.35 4.31 2.08
N ALA A 109 -11.61 3.87 1.06
CA ALA A 109 -12.17 3.61 -0.28
C ALA A 109 -13.30 2.57 -0.25
N LYS A 110 -13.12 1.49 0.51
CA LYS A 110 -14.13 0.42 0.64
C LYS A 110 -15.37 0.84 1.43
N ILE A 111 -15.22 1.66 2.47
CA ILE A 111 -16.33 2.09 3.34
C ILE A 111 -17.15 3.21 2.73
N LEU A 112 -16.49 4.22 2.14
CA LEU A 112 -17.16 5.36 1.51
C LEU A 112 -17.62 5.05 0.08
N GLY A 113 -16.95 4.15 -0.63
CA GLY A 113 -16.94 4.07 -2.07
C GLY A 113 -15.88 5.02 -2.65
N LYS A 114 -14.99 4.50 -3.51
CA LYS A 114 -13.91 5.31 -4.08
C LYS A 114 -14.39 6.52 -4.88
N GLU A 115 -15.57 6.41 -5.49
CA GLU A 115 -16.27 7.47 -6.23
C GLU A 115 -16.75 8.62 -5.33
N ASN A 116 -16.94 8.37 -4.05
CA ASN A 116 -17.38 9.37 -3.06
C ASN A 116 -16.22 10.12 -2.40
N VAL A 117 -14.98 9.81 -2.79
CA VAL A 117 -13.78 10.58 -2.43
C VAL A 117 -13.39 11.44 -3.64
N ARG A 118 -13.91 12.67 -3.69
CA ARG A 118 -13.92 13.51 -4.89
C ARG A 118 -12.53 13.75 -5.50
N GLN A 119 -11.57 14.10 -4.67
CA GLN A 119 -10.21 14.44 -5.08
C GLN A 119 -9.20 13.30 -4.85
N GLY A 120 -9.66 12.20 -4.21
CA GLY A 120 -8.86 10.99 -4.05
C GLY A 120 -8.15 10.86 -2.71
N PHE A 121 -7.13 10.00 -2.71
CA PHE A 121 -6.44 9.50 -1.53
C PHE A 121 -5.01 10.03 -1.49
N TYR A 122 -4.61 10.52 -0.35
CA TYR A 122 -3.30 11.13 -0.14
C TYR A 122 -2.56 10.38 0.96
N GLY A 123 -1.28 10.13 0.76
CA GLY A 123 -0.47 9.44 1.75
C GLY A 123 0.96 9.92 1.76
N GLN A 124 1.66 9.66 2.86
CA GLN A 124 3.08 9.94 2.96
C GLN A 124 3.78 8.80 3.69
N GLU A 125 4.92 8.34 3.15
CA GLU A 125 5.68 7.22 3.69
C GLU A 125 7.18 7.47 3.51
N ILE A 126 7.93 7.28 4.59
CA ILE A 126 9.38 7.51 4.59
C ILE A 126 10.18 6.34 4.00
N ASN A 127 9.67 5.11 4.11
CA ASN A 127 10.34 3.92 3.62
C ASN A 127 10.02 3.69 2.14
N LEU A 128 11.04 3.68 1.29
CA LEU A 128 10.89 3.52 -0.17
C LEU A 128 10.15 2.22 -0.56
N THR A 129 10.50 1.11 0.07
CA THR A 129 9.86 -0.18 -0.22
C THR A 129 8.38 -0.14 0.14
N THR A 130 8.04 0.37 1.31
CA THR A 130 6.66 0.49 1.79
C THR A 130 5.86 1.50 0.97
N TYR A 131 6.47 2.61 0.57
CA TYR A 131 5.91 3.58 -0.38
C TYR A 131 5.52 2.92 -1.72
N ASN A 132 6.42 2.10 -2.29
CA ASN A 132 6.12 1.36 -3.52
C ASN A 132 5.03 0.31 -3.32
N LEU A 133 5.01 -0.38 -2.18
CA LEU A 133 3.95 -1.33 -1.82
C LEU A 133 2.59 -0.63 -1.73
N CYS A 134 2.51 0.55 -1.12
CA CYS A 134 1.28 1.34 -1.05
C CYS A 134 0.74 1.65 -2.46
N ARG A 135 1.60 2.12 -3.37
CA ARG A 135 1.21 2.45 -4.74
C ARG A 135 0.73 1.24 -5.54
N ILE A 136 1.41 0.09 -5.38
CA ILE A 136 0.95 -1.18 -5.97
C ILE A 136 -0.42 -1.54 -5.42
N ASN A 137 -0.60 -1.42 -4.11
CA ASN A 137 -1.83 -1.78 -3.44
C ASN A 137 -3.01 -0.91 -3.93
N MET A 138 -2.81 0.40 -4.11
CA MET A 138 -3.82 1.29 -4.72
C MET A 138 -4.27 0.77 -6.10
N PHE A 139 -3.33 0.42 -6.99
CA PHE A 139 -3.65 -0.12 -8.31
C PHE A 139 -4.39 -1.46 -8.25
N LEU A 140 -4.00 -2.35 -7.34
CA LEU A 140 -4.65 -3.66 -7.18
C LEU A 140 -6.09 -3.55 -6.65
N HIS A 141 -6.44 -2.43 -6.02
CA HIS A 141 -7.79 -2.09 -5.57
C HIS A 141 -8.52 -1.15 -6.55
N ASP A 142 -8.07 -1.09 -7.81
CA ASP A 142 -8.72 -0.32 -8.87
C ASP A 142 -8.88 1.17 -8.51
N ILE A 143 -7.87 1.75 -7.87
CA ILE A 143 -7.77 3.19 -7.66
C ILE A 143 -6.84 3.72 -8.74
N ASP A 144 -7.37 4.55 -9.62
CA ASP A 144 -6.65 5.12 -10.75
C ASP A 144 -5.51 6.04 -10.28
N TYR A 145 -4.47 6.17 -11.10
CA TYR A 145 -3.27 6.94 -10.76
C TYR A 145 -3.52 8.43 -10.51
N ASP A 146 -4.60 8.97 -11.04
CA ASP A 146 -5.05 10.37 -10.85
C ASP A 146 -5.95 10.54 -9.61
N LYS A 147 -6.26 9.43 -8.92
CA LYS A 147 -7.08 9.38 -7.71
C LYS A 147 -6.29 9.09 -6.45
N PHE A 148 -4.98 9.00 -6.53
CA PHE A 148 -4.14 8.96 -5.34
C PHE A 148 -2.81 9.69 -5.55
N ASP A 149 -2.31 10.28 -4.48
CA ASP A 149 -1.00 10.91 -4.43
C ASP A 149 -0.28 10.45 -3.15
N ILE A 150 0.71 9.58 -3.33
CA ILE A 150 1.55 9.07 -2.24
C ILE A 150 2.93 9.69 -2.39
N ALA A 151 3.36 10.43 -1.37
CA ALA A 151 4.68 11.07 -1.34
C ALA A 151 5.69 10.20 -0.57
N HIS A 152 6.92 10.14 -1.09
CA HIS A 152 8.04 9.47 -0.43
C HIS A 152 8.90 10.52 0.29
N GLU A 153 8.50 10.85 1.53
CA GLU A 153 9.18 11.86 2.36
C GLU A 153 8.82 11.67 3.85
N ASP A 154 9.64 12.23 4.73
CA ASP A 154 9.35 12.30 6.16
C ASP A 154 8.30 13.39 6.43
N THR A 155 7.13 13.00 6.88
CA THR A 155 6.00 13.87 7.13
C THR A 155 6.29 14.96 8.19
N LEU A 156 7.14 14.65 9.17
CA LEU A 156 7.47 15.60 10.25
C LEU A 156 8.43 16.69 9.79
N ILE A 157 9.27 16.38 8.79
CA ILE A 157 10.33 17.28 8.31
C ILE A 157 9.92 17.96 7.01
N SER A 158 9.25 17.21 6.13
CA SER A 158 8.91 17.63 4.77
C SER A 158 7.50 17.20 4.39
N PRO A 159 6.43 17.78 4.98
CA PRO A 159 5.06 17.49 4.60
C PRO A 159 4.81 17.91 3.15
N GLN A 160 4.36 16.98 2.30
CA GLN A 160 4.16 17.22 0.87
C GLN A 160 2.73 17.59 0.51
N HIS A 161 1.75 17.14 1.30
CA HIS A 161 0.33 17.38 1.03
C HIS A 161 -0.17 18.58 1.84
N TRP A 162 0.43 19.75 1.58
CA TRP A 162 0.12 20.99 2.24
C TRP A 162 -0.50 21.94 1.23
N ASP A 163 -1.81 21.97 1.17
CA ASP A 163 -2.58 22.86 0.29
C ASP A 163 -3.61 23.69 1.08
N ASP A 164 -4.27 24.64 0.41
CA ASP A 164 -5.23 25.55 1.03
C ASP A 164 -6.55 24.86 1.39
N GLU A 165 -6.87 23.70 0.78
CA GLU A 165 -8.08 22.97 1.11
C GLU A 165 -7.80 21.86 2.12
N PRO A 166 -8.32 21.95 3.35
CA PRO A 166 -8.07 20.94 4.38
C PRO A 166 -8.69 19.59 4.03
N PHE A 167 -8.06 18.50 4.52
CA PHE A 167 -8.59 17.16 4.42
C PHE A 167 -9.83 17.00 5.31
N GLU A 168 -10.95 16.52 4.74
CA GLU A 168 -12.14 16.20 5.53
C GLU A 168 -12.00 14.92 6.34
N VAL A 169 -11.09 14.03 5.93
CA VAL A 169 -10.77 12.79 6.64
C VAL A 169 -9.27 12.62 6.73
N ILE A 170 -8.77 12.46 7.95
CA ILE A 170 -7.39 12.06 8.23
C ILE A 170 -7.45 10.80 9.09
N VAL A 171 -6.76 9.77 8.66
CA VAL A 171 -6.62 8.49 9.38
C VAL A 171 -5.15 8.13 9.47
N SER A 172 -4.69 7.64 10.61
CA SER A 172 -3.30 7.22 10.74
C SER A 172 -3.10 6.22 11.87
N ASN A 173 -2.16 5.31 11.66
CA ASN A 173 -1.59 4.46 12.70
C ASN A 173 -0.05 4.58 12.63
N PRO A 174 0.52 5.70 13.11
CA PRO A 174 1.95 5.93 13.03
C PRO A 174 2.74 4.99 13.95
N PRO A 175 4.03 4.72 13.67
CA PRO A 175 4.87 3.90 14.53
C PRO A 175 5.02 4.54 15.92
N TYR A 176 4.91 3.70 16.98
CA TYR A 176 4.90 4.19 18.37
C TYR A 176 6.28 4.58 18.91
N SER A 177 7.36 4.11 18.30
CA SER A 177 8.72 4.50 18.67
C SER A 177 9.66 4.37 17.48
N ILE A 178 10.22 5.48 17.05
CA ILE A 178 11.37 5.51 16.14
C ILE A 178 12.61 5.61 17.03
N LYS A 179 13.49 4.60 16.96
CA LYS A 179 14.81 4.64 17.60
C LYS A 179 15.84 5.15 16.63
#